data_5e720827ddf9d7ef2c2b6eb4079c6a46
#
_entry.id   5e720827ddf9d7ef2c2b6eb4079c6a46
#
_cell.length_a   1.000
_cell.length_b   1.000
_cell.length_c   1.000
_cell.angle_alpha   90.00
_cell.angle_beta   90.00
_cell.angle_gamma   90.00
#
_symmetry.space_group_name_H-M   'P 1'
#
loop_
_entity.id
_entity.type
_entity.pdbx_description
1 polymer ?
#
loop_
_entity_poly.entity_id
_entity_poly.type
_entity_poly.pdbx_seq_one_letter_code
_entity_poly.pdbx_strand_id
1 'polypeptide(L)'
;MTQAEEPRLERVVVLEGGISSEREVSLLSGRGVKEALASKALEVESWDPAVDSVGGLEEGAYDAAFIALHGTLGEDGSVQGLLNCIGLPYTGPGVTASAIAMDKELTKNIWRANGISVPAGVRLTAAASDAELERAIAEFGADGVVVKPGHDGSSIGVTKLDRDALSLHSLRAALNAAAERDAAEVLVEEYIHGREFTVAILDGKALPVIEICAPEGSYDFQNKYYTDVVRYECPAKLPEASAKALAAACEKAFAVLGCRGWSRVDALERADGTFALLEINTSPGMTPHSLVPMAARAVGLSYADLCLRVLGLARTDIA
;
A
#
# COMPACT_ATOMS: atom_id res chain seq x y z
N MET A 1 -38.32 -3.24 -15.71
CA MET A 1 -37.18 -3.05 -14.84
C MET A 1 -36.50 -1.78 -15.35
N THR A 2 -36.74 -0.67 -14.71
CA THR A 2 -36.06 0.61 -14.98
C THR A 2 -34.58 0.41 -14.65
N GLN A 3 -33.69 0.66 -15.63
CA GLN A 3 -32.28 0.83 -15.36
C GLN A 3 -32.20 1.97 -14.33
N ALA A 4 -31.69 1.68 -13.11
CA ALA A 4 -31.32 2.73 -12.21
C ALA A 4 -30.23 3.54 -12.94
N GLU A 5 -30.48 4.83 -13.17
CA GLU A 5 -29.44 5.73 -13.64
C GLU A 5 -28.27 5.65 -12.64
N GLU A 6 -27.08 5.40 -13.14
CA GLU A 6 -25.88 5.48 -12.31
C GLU A 6 -25.84 6.89 -11.70
N PRO A 7 -25.59 7.02 -10.39
CA PRO A 7 -25.57 8.32 -9.74
C PRO A 7 -24.54 9.21 -10.45
N ARG A 8 -25.00 10.33 -10.96
CA ARG A 8 -24.14 11.30 -11.62
C ARG A 8 -23.30 11.99 -10.55
N LEU A 9 -21.99 11.72 -10.56
CA LEU A 9 -21.05 12.40 -9.69
C LEU A 9 -20.86 13.84 -10.19
N GLU A 10 -21.14 14.82 -9.38
CA GLU A 10 -20.99 16.24 -9.69
C GLU A 10 -20.05 16.93 -8.70
N ARG A 11 -20.20 16.62 -7.39
CA ARG A 11 -19.46 17.25 -6.31
C ARG A 11 -18.68 16.23 -5.49
N VAL A 12 -17.37 16.38 -5.45
CA VAL A 12 -16.44 15.41 -4.86
C VAL A 12 -15.54 16.08 -3.81
N VAL A 13 -15.30 15.40 -2.71
CA VAL A 13 -14.28 15.81 -1.75
C VAL A 13 -13.04 14.93 -1.88
N VAL A 14 -11.86 15.54 -1.92
CA VAL A 14 -10.57 14.84 -1.87
C VAL A 14 -10.04 14.93 -0.44
N LEU A 15 -9.87 13.76 0.18
CA LEU A 15 -9.30 13.65 1.51
C LEU A 15 -7.77 13.60 1.39
N GLU A 16 -7.10 14.65 1.87
CA GLU A 16 -5.65 14.83 1.72
C GLU A 16 -5.00 15.32 3.02
N GLY A 17 -3.67 15.28 3.10
CA GLY A 17 -2.93 15.75 4.27
C GLY A 17 -2.87 14.71 5.39
N GLY A 18 -3.64 14.89 6.46
CA GLY A 18 -3.66 13.99 7.61
C GLY A 18 -2.49 14.17 8.57
N ILE A 19 -2.33 13.24 9.51
CA ILE A 19 -1.37 13.32 10.63
C ILE A 19 -0.20 12.34 10.49
N SER A 20 -0.19 11.52 9.44
CA SER A 20 0.86 10.51 9.25
C SER A 20 2.19 11.12 8.83
N SER A 21 3.26 10.35 8.89
CA SER A 21 4.59 10.73 8.37
C SER A 21 4.59 10.96 6.85
N GLU A 22 3.52 10.55 6.14
CA GLU A 22 3.37 10.68 4.69
C GLU A 22 2.49 11.89 4.28
N ARG A 23 2.24 12.83 5.22
CA ARG A 23 1.42 14.03 4.99
C ARG A 23 1.77 14.79 3.71
N GLU A 24 3.06 15.04 3.45
CA GLU A 24 3.49 15.79 2.26
C GLU A 24 3.14 15.07 0.96
N VAL A 25 3.32 13.74 0.92
CA VAL A 25 2.97 12.92 -0.23
C VAL A 25 1.46 12.90 -0.45
N SER A 26 0.69 12.86 0.64
CA SER A 26 -0.78 12.95 0.60
C SER A 26 -1.26 14.27 0.00
N LEU A 27 -0.70 15.39 0.42
CA LEU A 27 -1.01 16.72 -0.13
C LEU A 27 -0.66 16.84 -1.62
N LEU A 28 0.47 16.24 -2.05
CA LEU A 28 0.86 16.20 -3.46
C LEU A 28 -0.08 15.30 -4.28
N SER A 29 -0.46 14.14 -3.75
CA SER A 29 -1.43 13.22 -4.35
C SER A 29 -2.79 13.90 -4.50
N GLY A 30 -3.29 14.50 -3.42
CA GLY A 30 -4.57 15.20 -3.42
C GLY A 30 -4.63 16.35 -4.40
N ARG A 31 -3.56 17.17 -4.49
CA ARG A 31 -3.47 18.24 -5.49
C ARG A 31 -3.61 17.70 -6.91
N GLY A 32 -2.85 16.64 -7.25
CA GLY A 32 -2.93 16.03 -8.58
C GLY A 32 -4.32 15.49 -8.88
N VAL A 33 -4.94 14.79 -7.92
CA VAL A 33 -6.30 14.25 -8.06
C VAL A 33 -7.33 15.37 -8.28
N LYS A 34 -7.26 16.46 -7.49
CA LYS A 34 -8.16 17.62 -7.66
C LYS A 34 -8.07 18.24 -9.05
N GLU A 35 -6.86 18.50 -9.51
CA GLU A 35 -6.63 19.04 -10.85
C GLU A 35 -7.16 18.09 -11.94
N ALA A 36 -6.93 16.79 -11.78
CA ALA A 36 -7.42 15.77 -12.72
C ALA A 36 -8.94 15.70 -12.77
N LEU A 37 -9.62 15.65 -11.63
CA LEU A 37 -11.08 15.57 -11.54
C LEU A 37 -11.73 16.87 -12.00
N ALA A 38 -11.19 18.03 -11.65
CA ALA A 38 -11.65 19.33 -12.13
C ALA A 38 -11.55 19.43 -13.66
N SER A 39 -10.52 18.84 -14.28
CA SER A 39 -10.41 18.78 -15.76
C SER A 39 -11.52 17.95 -16.42
N LYS A 40 -12.23 17.13 -15.66
CA LYS A 40 -13.41 16.34 -16.08
C LYS A 40 -14.74 17.01 -15.72
N ALA A 41 -14.71 18.30 -15.41
CA ALA A 41 -15.87 19.13 -15.08
C ALA A 41 -16.61 18.73 -13.77
N LEU A 42 -15.89 18.13 -12.82
CA LEU A 42 -16.40 17.90 -11.47
C LEU A 42 -16.09 19.12 -10.58
N GLU A 43 -16.99 19.41 -9.65
CA GLU A 43 -16.73 20.33 -8.54
C GLU A 43 -15.93 19.57 -7.47
N VAL A 44 -14.72 20.05 -7.14
CA VAL A 44 -13.80 19.32 -6.27
C VAL A 44 -13.33 20.21 -5.12
N GLU A 45 -13.57 19.73 -3.91
CA GLU A 45 -13.10 20.37 -2.67
C GLU A 45 -12.07 19.49 -1.96
N SER A 46 -11.38 20.05 -0.97
CA SER A 46 -10.44 19.34 -0.10
C SER A 46 -11.01 19.21 1.30
N TRP A 47 -10.64 18.12 1.97
CA TRP A 47 -10.79 17.96 3.40
C TRP A 47 -9.52 17.33 3.99
N ASP A 48 -8.95 17.99 5.01
CA ASP A 48 -7.72 17.57 5.68
C ASP A 48 -8.03 17.30 7.16
N PRO A 49 -8.00 16.04 7.63
CA PRO A 49 -8.34 15.69 9.01
C PRO A 49 -7.42 16.33 10.07
N ALA A 50 -6.28 16.91 9.68
CA ALA A 50 -5.39 17.62 10.60
C ALA A 50 -5.88 19.04 10.92
N VAL A 51 -6.73 19.63 10.07
CA VAL A 51 -7.16 21.04 10.18
C VAL A 51 -8.66 21.24 10.08
N ASP A 52 -9.39 20.36 9.39
CA ASP A 52 -10.81 20.49 9.14
C ASP A 52 -11.67 19.69 10.14
N SER A 53 -12.86 20.18 10.43
CA SER A 53 -13.81 19.45 11.28
C SER A 53 -14.56 18.37 10.52
N VAL A 54 -14.96 17.30 11.22
CA VAL A 54 -15.80 16.23 10.66
C VAL A 54 -17.13 16.76 10.13
N GLY A 55 -17.72 17.77 10.78
CA GLY A 55 -18.96 18.40 10.34
C GLY A 55 -18.88 18.98 8.92
N GLY A 56 -17.70 19.40 8.47
CA GLY A 56 -17.50 19.89 7.11
C GLY A 56 -17.75 18.84 6.03
N LEU A 57 -17.56 17.55 6.33
CA LEU A 57 -17.89 16.46 5.39
C LEU A 57 -19.40 16.26 5.21
N GLU A 58 -20.19 16.42 6.29
CA GLU A 58 -21.64 16.30 6.23
C GLU A 58 -22.28 17.53 5.58
N GLU A 59 -21.83 18.74 5.95
CA GLU A 59 -22.34 20.01 5.42
C GLU A 59 -22.01 20.19 3.94
N GLY A 60 -20.90 19.60 3.48
CA GLY A 60 -20.43 19.71 2.10
C GLY A 60 -21.35 19.08 1.06
N ALA A 61 -22.24 18.16 1.43
CA ALA A 61 -23.19 17.48 0.54
C ALA A 61 -22.50 16.89 -0.71
N TYR A 62 -21.44 16.14 -0.49
CA TYR A 62 -20.64 15.49 -1.55
C TYR A 62 -21.28 14.20 -2.04
N ASP A 63 -21.12 13.90 -3.33
CA ASP A 63 -21.56 12.64 -3.94
C ASP A 63 -20.61 11.49 -3.62
N ALA A 64 -19.30 11.79 -3.50
CA ALA A 64 -18.26 10.83 -3.17
C ALA A 64 -17.02 11.49 -2.59
N ALA A 65 -16.25 10.70 -1.85
CA ALA A 65 -14.92 11.04 -1.32
C ALA A 65 -13.81 10.27 -2.07
N PHE A 66 -12.82 11.00 -2.55
CA PHE A 66 -11.57 10.41 -3.05
C PHE A 66 -10.55 10.39 -1.92
N ILE A 67 -10.18 9.21 -1.42
CA ILE A 67 -9.17 9.07 -0.38
C ILE A 67 -7.79 9.17 -1.03
N ALA A 68 -7.07 10.26 -0.75
CA ALA A 68 -5.66 10.49 -1.09
C ALA A 68 -4.79 10.61 0.18
N LEU A 69 -5.36 10.26 1.35
CA LEU A 69 -4.62 10.11 2.60
C LEU A 69 -3.74 8.86 2.53
N HIS A 70 -2.55 8.92 3.13
CA HIS A 70 -1.63 7.79 3.24
C HIS A 70 -1.33 7.48 4.71
N GLY A 71 -1.03 6.20 4.98
CA GLY A 71 -0.72 5.71 6.33
C GLY A 71 -1.89 5.84 7.30
N THR A 72 -1.58 6.21 8.55
CA THR A 72 -2.56 6.36 9.63
C THR A 72 -3.71 7.29 9.23
N LEU A 73 -4.93 6.91 9.57
CA LEU A 73 -6.24 7.43 9.19
C LEU A 73 -6.63 7.09 7.74
N GLY A 74 -5.71 7.12 6.77
CA GLY A 74 -6.01 6.90 5.36
C GLY A 74 -6.13 5.44 4.96
N GLU A 75 -5.29 4.57 5.54
CA GLU A 75 -5.14 3.17 5.14
C GLU A 75 -5.51 2.16 6.24
N ASP A 76 -5.87 2.61 7.43
CA ASP A 76 -6.13 1.78 8.61
C ASP A 76 -7.61 1.49 8.89
N GLY A 77 -8.52 1.96 8.04
CA GLY A 77 -9.97 1.79 8.20
C GLY A 77 -10.66 2.93 8.95
N SER A 78 -9.90 3.86 9.56
CA SER A 78 -10.46 4.93 10.40
C SER A 78 -11.33 5.89 9.59
N VAL A 79 -10.80 6.48 8.52
CA VAL A 79 -11.56 7.41 7.67
C VAL A 79 -12.66 6.68 6.91
N GLN A 80 -12.44 5.42 6.52
CA GLN A 80 -13.45 4.59 5.88
C GLN A 80 -14.67 4.37 6.81
N GLY A 81 -14.39 4.13 8.11
CA GLY A 81 -15.42 4.01 9.13
C GLY A 81 -16.23 5.29 9.32
N LEU A 82 -15.56 6.45 9.35
CA LEU A 82 -16.20 7.75 9.39
C LEU A 82 -17.14 7.96 8.19
N LEU A 83 -16.64 7.71 6.98
CA LEU A 83 -17.39 7.88 5.74
C LEU A 83 -18.59 6.92 5.66
N ASN A 84 -18.46 5.69 6.17
CA ASN A 84 -19.58 4.77 6.33
C ASN A 84 -20.65 5.32 7.28
N CYS A 85 -20.25 5.91 8.43
CA CYS A 85 -21.21 6.46 9.41
C CYS A 85 -22.03 7.60 8.85
N ILE A 86 -21.45 8.45 7.99
CA ILE A 86 -22.15 9.57 7.34
C ILE A 86 -22.78 9.20 5.99
N GLY A 87 -22.62 7.95 5.54
CA GLY A 87 -23.21 7.47 4.29
C GLY A 87 -22.54 8.03 3.02
N LEU A 88 -21.30 8.57 3.12
CA LEU A 88 -20.59 9.14 1.98
C LEU A 88 -19.79 8.05 1.25
N PRO A 89 -20.10 7.73 -0.03
CA PRO A 89 -19.32 6.80 -0.84
C PRO A 89 -17.86 7.22 -0.95
N TYR A 90 -16.93 6.26 -0.93
CA TYR A 90 -15.50 6.55 -0.97
C TYR A 90 -14.70 5.56 -1.84
N THR A 91 -13.57 6.03 -2.33
CA THR A 91 -12.65 5.24 -3.15
C THR A 91 -11.81 4.28 -2.30
N GLY A 92 -11.45 3.14 -2.90
CA GLY A 92 -10.54 2.17 -2.26
C GLY A 92 -11.24 1.11 -1.43
N PRO A 93 -10.46 0.28 -0.73
CA PRO A 93 -10.96 -0.79 0.15
C PRO A 93 -11.78 -0.26 1.32
N GLY A 94 -12.65 -1.12 1.85
CA GLY A 94 -13.48 -0.82 3.02
C GLY A 94 -12.73 -0.95 4.34
N VAL A 95 -13.44 -0.72 5.46
CA VAL A 95 -12.89 -0.70 6.82
C VAL A 95 -12.07 -1.96 7.14
N THR A 96 -12.69 -3.13 6.99
CA THR A 96 -12.04 -4.40 7.36
C THR A 96 -10.79 -4.67 6.53
N ALA A 97 -10.88 -4.48 5.21
CA ALA A 97 -9.76 -4.73 4.30
C ALA A 97 -8.60 -3.75 4.55
N SER A 98 -8.88 -2.48 4.81
CA SER A 98 -7.88 -1.47 5.14
C SER A 98 -7.19 -1.77 6.47
N ALA A 99 -7.95 -2.09 7.52
CA ALA A 99 -7.39 -2.43 8.83
C ALA A 99 -6.50 -3.69 8.78
N ILE A 100 -6.92 -4.73 8.04
CA ILE A 100 -6.10 -5.94 7.83
C ILE A 100 -4.84 -5.60 7.03
N ALA A 101 -4.96 -4.83 5.94
CA ALA A 101 -3.82 -4.48 5.09
C ALA A 101 -2.75 -3.67 5.84
N MET A 102 -3.13 -2.87 6.82
CA MET A 102 -2.22 -2.09 7.65
C MET A 102 -1.38 -2.96 8.58
N ASP A 103 -1.94 -4.08 9.08
CA ASP A 103 -1.21 -5.10 9.85
C ASP A 103 -0.54 -6.09 8.90
N LYS A 104 0.78 -5.93 8.71
CA LYS A 104 1.57 -6.75 7.76
C LYS A 104 1.60 -8.23 8.12
N GLU A 105 1.59 -8.57 9.41
CA GLU A 105 1.59 -9.97 9.84
C GLU A 105 0.21 -10.63 9.65
N LEU A 106 -0.85 -9.93 10.00
CA LEU A 106 -2.22 -10.41 9.78
C LEU A 106 -2.48 -10.60 8.28
N THR A 107 -2.09 -9.63 7.46
CA THR A 107 -2.15 -9.73 5.99
C THR A 107 -1.43 -10.99 5.49
N LYS A 108 -0.17 -11.21 5.91
CA LYS A 108 0.62 -12.36 5.48
C LYS A 108 0.05 -13.69 5.99
N ASN A 109 -0.52 -13.71 7.19
CA ASN A 109 -1.18 -14.90 7.72
C ASN A 109 -2.40 -15.29 6.89
N ILE A 110 -3.23 -14.32 6.47
CA ILE A 110 -4.37 -14.57 5.58
C ILE A 110 -3.86 -15.02 4.21
N TRP A 111 -2.85 -14.37 3.65
CA TRP A 111 -2.27 -14.75 2.37
C TRP A 111 -1.69 -16.17 2.41
N ARG A 112 -0.92 -16.50 3.43
CA ARG A 112 -0.31 -17.82 3.64
C ARG A 112 -1.37 -18.92 3.76
N ALA A 113 -2.45 -18.67 4.52
CA ALA A 113 -3.59 -19.57 4.65
C ALA A 113 -4.33 -19.81 3.32
N ASN A 114 -4.23 -18.88 2.38
CA ASN A 114 -4.79 -18.99 1.03
C ASN A 114 -3.78 -19.45 -0.03
N GLY A 115 -2.59 -19.94 0.38
CA GLY A 115 -1.56 -20.44 -0.54
C GLY A 115 -0.90 -19.36 -1.39
N ILE A 116 -0.82 -18.13 -0.89
CA ILE A 116 -0.04 -17.04 -1.48
C ILE A 116 1.32 -17.02 -0.80
N SER A 117 2.38 -17.01 -1.61
CA SER A 117 3.76 -16.98 -1.11
C SER A 117 4.07 -15.60 -0.52
N VAL A 118 4.61 -15.60 0.68
CA VAL A 118 5.08 -14.42 1.42
C VAL A 118 6.43 -14.73 2.04
N PRO A 119 7.24 -13.74 2.46
CA PRO A 119 8.44 -14.00 3.24
C PRO A 119 8.11 -14.81 4.51
N ALA A 120 8.94 -15.79 4.83
CA ALA A 120 8.87 -16.48 6.10
C ALA A 120 9.36 -15.52 7.21
N GLY A 121 8.72 -15.59 8.38
CA GLY A 121 9.09 -14.67 9.46
C GLY A 121 8.25 -14.85 10.70
N VAL A 122 8.55 -14.04 11.70
CA VAL A 122 7.91 -14.05 13.01
C VAL A 122 7.68 -12.63 13.51
N ARG A 123 6.60 -12.44 14.24
CA ARG A 123 6.32 -11.22 15.01
C ARG A 123 7.02 -11.32 16.36
N LEU A 124 7.78 -10.28 16.72
CA LEU A 124 8.46 -10.15 18.00
C LEU A 124 8.13 -8.78 18.61
N THR A 125 8.51 -8.60 19.88
CA THR A 125 8.46 -7.31 20.56
C THR A 125 9.86 -6.92 21.04
N ALA A 126 10.08 -5.67 21.44
CA ALA A 126 11.34 -5.24 22.05
C ALA A 126 11.74 -6.09 23.28
N ALA A 127 10.76 -6.67 23.99
CA ALA A 127 10.96 -7.52 25.15
C ALA A 127 11.30 -8.99 24.81
N ALA A 128 11.39 -9.36 23.52
CA ALA A 128 11.72 -10.72 23.12
C ALA A 128 13.03 -11.19 23.77
N SER A 129 13.03 -12.42 24.27
CA SER A 129 14.21 -13.03 24.91
C SER A 129 15.30 -13.37 23.90
N ASP A 130 16.55 -13.54 24.36
CA ASP A 130 17.64 -13.97 23.49
C ASP A 130 17.36 -15.32 22.84
N ALA A 131 16.69 -16.25 23.53
CA ALA A 131 16.28 -17.53 22.99
C ALA A 131 15.25 -17.41 21.83
N GLU A 132 14.40 -16.40 21.84
CA GLU A 132 13.47 -16.10 20.73
C GLU A 132 14.21 -15.52 19.53
N LEU A 133 15.19 -14.64 19.79
CA LEU A 133 16.04 -14.10 18.71
C LEU A 133 16.92 -15.16 18.08
N GLU A 134 17.54 -16.05 18.88
CA GLU A 134 18.31 -17.17 18.39
C GLU A 134 17.48 -18.12 17.52
N ARG A 135 16.23 -18.40 17.91
CA ARG A 135 15.30 -19.17 17.08
C ARG A 135 14.99 -18.48 15.76
N ALA A 136 14.71 -17.17 15.78
CA ALA A 136 14.46 -16.40 14.58
C ALA A 136 15.69 -16.43 13.61
N ILE A 137 16.92 -16.28 14.16
CA ILE A 137 18.15 -16.41 13.38
C ILE A 137 18.30 -17.82 12.79
N ALA A 138 18.04 -18.86 13.58
CA ALA A 138 18.17 -20.25 13.12
C ALA A 138 17.15 -20.61 12.03
N GLU A 139 15.92 -20.07 12.12
CA GLU A 139 14.82 -20.38 11.22
C GLU A 139 14.84 -19.54 9.92
N PHE A 140 15.15 -18.25 10.02
CA PHE A 140 15.00 -17.31 8.90
C PHE A 140 16.31 -16.71 8.41
N GLY A 141 17.41 -16.86 9.15
CA GLY A 141 18.66 -16.14 8.93
C GLY A 141 19.62 -16.75 7.91
N ALA A 142 19.19 -17.72 7.09
CA ALA A 142 20.07 -18.41 6.13
C ALA A 142 20.80 -17.44 5.19
N ASP A 143 20.12 -16.43 4.68
CA ASP A 143 20.63 -15.36 3.81
C ASP A 143 20.60 -13.97 4.48
N GLY A 144 20.25 -13.93 5.77
CA GLY A 144 20.02 -12.72 6.55
C GLY A 144 18.56 -12.53 6.89
N VAL A 145 18.26 -11.41 7.58
CA VAL A 145 16.88 -11.05 7.96
C VAL A 145 16.56 -9.59 7.64
N VAL A 146 15.29 -9.32 7.46
CA VAL A 146 14.73 -7.96 7.41
C VAL A 146 13.91 -7.73 8.67
N VAL A 147 14.22 -6.66 9.40
CA VAL A 147 13.52 -6.23 10.61
C VAL A 147 12.74 -4.97 10.30
N LYS A 148 11.44 -4.93 10.60
CA LYS A 148 10.58 -3.79 10.26
C LYS A 148 9.43 -3.62 11.25
N PRO A 149 8.91 -2.38 11.44
CA PRO A 149 7.67 -2.13 12.17
C PRO A 149 6.48 -2.87 11.53
N GLY A 150 5.53 -3.33 12.34
CA GLY A 150 4.34 -4.05 11.88
C GLY A 150 3.35 -3.20 11.09
N HIS A 151 3.15 -1.93 11.52
CA HIS A 151 2.10 -1.04 11.04
C HIS A 151 2.61 0.24 10.36
N ASP A 152 3.90 0.41 10.13
CA ASP A 152 4.45 1.62 9.49
C ASP A 152 4.65 1.43 7.98
N GLY A 153 4.58 2.54 7.22
CA GLY A 153 4.70 2.57 5.77
C GLY A 153 6.06 3.10 5.29
N SER A 154 6.17 3.30 3.96
CA SER A 154 7.28 4.01 3.29
C SER A 154 8.68 3.50 3.59
N SER A 155 8.86 2.24 3.96
CA SER A 155 10.15 1.62 4.34
C SER A 155 10.86 2.31 5.52
N ILE A 156 10.14 3.09 6.34
CA ILE A 156 10.70 3.76 7.50
C ILE A 156 10.90 2.72 8.62
N GLY A 157 12.06 2.76 9.28
CA GLY A 157 12.39 1.81 10.37
C GLY A 157 12.75 0.39 9.90
N VAL A 158 12.91 0.16 8.60
CA VAL A 158 13.34 -1.12 8.05
C VAL A 158 14.86 -1.26 8.18
N THR A 159 15.31 -2.35 8.79
CA THR A 159 16.74 -2.73 8.86
C THR A 159 16.95 -4.05 8.14
N LYS A 160 17.88 -4.05 7.18
CA LYS A 160 18.33 -5.25 6.48
C LYS A 160 19.64 -5.72 7.11
N LEU A 161 19.68 -6.96 7.56
CA LEU A 161 20.88 -7.62 8.11
C LEU A 161 21.22 -8.78 7.21
N ASP A 162 22.24 -8.61 6.37
CA ASP A 162 22.79 -9.69 5.58
C ASP A 162 23.37 -10.77 6.49
N ARG A 163 23.55 -11.98 5.96
CA ARG A 163 24.06 -13.12 6.68
C ARG A 163 25.32 -12.81 7.49
N ASP A 164 26.27 -12.08 6.91
CA ASP A 164 27.56 -11.76 7.55
C ASP A 164 27.42 -10.70 8.67
N ALA A 165 26.40 -9.85 8.60
CA ALA A 165 26.08 -8.84 9.59
C ALA A 165 25.12 -9.36 10.69
N LEU A 166 24.48 -10.53 10.45
CA LEU A 166 23.46 -11.08 11.34
C LEU A 166 24.10 -11.73 12.56
N SER A 167 23.74 -11.24 13.72
CA SER A 167 24.11 -11.74 15.04
C SER A 167 23.02 -11.45 16.05
N LEU A 168 23.06 -12.09 17.21
CA LEU A 168 22.13 -11.78 18.30
C LEU A 168 22.16 -10.28 18.67
N HIS A 169 23.34 -9.68 18.68
CA HIS A 169 23.53 -8.27 19.00
C HIS A 169 22.93 -7.35 17.92
N SER A 170 23.23 -7.58 16.64
CA SER A 170 22.70 -6.75 15.56
C SER A 170 21.18 -6.90 15.41
N LEU A 171 20.64 -8.12 15.58
CA LEU A 171 19.20 -8.36 15.56
C LEU A 171 18.50 -7.65 16.71
N ARG A 172 19.06 -7.69 17.93
CA ARG A 172 18.55 -6.96 19.09
C ARG A 172 18.51 -5.45 18.85
N ALA A 173 19.59 -4.90 18.28
CA ALA A 173 19.65 -3.48 17.95
C ALA A 173 18.60 -3.08 16.92
N ALA A 174 18.44 -3.86 15.84
CA ALA A 174 17.42 -3.64 14.81
C ALA A 174 15.99 -3.74 15.37
N LEU A 175 15.75 -4.72 16.26
CA LEU A 175 14.45 -4.90 16.90
C LEU A 175 14.08 -3.67 17.77
N ASN A 176 15.03 -3.17 18.55
CA ASN A 176 14.80 -1.99 19.38
C ASN A 176 14.53 -0.75 18.54
N ALA A 177 15.28 -0.54 17.45
CA ALA A 177 15.08 0.59 16.55
C ALA A 177 13.70 0.55 15.86
N ALA A 178 13.23 -0.62 15.42
CA ALA A 178 11.91 -0.77 14.86
C ALA A 178 10.80 -0.56 15.90
N ALA A 179 11.00 -1.02 17.14
CA ALA A 179 10.06 -0.88 18.25
C ALA A 179 9.91 0.58 18.75
N GLU A 180 10.86 1.47 18.49
CA GLU A 180 10.71 2.91 18.76
C GLU A 180 9.60 3.54 17.91
N ARG A 181 9.29 2.94 16.76
CA ARG A 181 8.24 3.40 15.84
C ARG A 181 6.93 2.67 16.05
N ASP A 182 6.99 1.37 16.32
CA ASP A 182 5.85 0.51 16.61
C ASP A 182 6.21 -0.36 17.82
N ALA A 183 5.89 0.15 19.00
CA ALA A 183 6.23 -0.52 20.25
C ALA A 183 5.53 -1.88 20.44
N ALA A 184 4.42 -2.09 19.73
CA ALA A 184 3.61 -3.29 19.86
C ALA A 184 4.17 -4.46 19.04
N GLU A 185 4.69 -4.19 17.83
CA GLU A 185 4.93 -5.26 16.88
C GLU A 185 6.10 -4.98 15.93
N VAL A 186 7.06 -5.88 15.93
CA VAL A 186 8.19 -5.87 15.02
C VAL A 186 8.21 -7.18 14.24
N LEU A 187 8.30 -7.12 12.93
CA LEU A 187 8.46 -8.29 12.07
C LEU A 187 9.95 -8.56 11.83
N VAL A 188 10.34 -9.82 12.00
CA VAL A 188 11.64 -10.36 11.60
C VAL A 188 11.38 -11.39 10.52
N GLU A 189 11.82 -11.12 9.30
CA GLU A 189 11.54 -11.94 8.12
C GLU A 189 12.83 -12.38 7.42
N GLU A 190 12.80 -13.49 6.69
CA GLU A 190 13.90 -13.89 5.79
C GLU A 190 14.27 -12.74 4.86
N TYR A 191 15.55 -12.56 4.58
CA TYR A 191 16.00 -11.59 3.60
C TYR A 191 15.99 -12.21 2.20
N ILE A 192 15.08 -11.78 1.36
CA ILE A 192 15.01 -12.21 -0.04
C ILE A 192 15.84 -11.24 -0.88
N HIS A 193 16.97 -11.75 -1.40
CA HIS A 193 17.84 -11.03 -2.33
C HIS A 193 17.31 -11.22 -3.75
N GLY A 194 16.46 -10.34 -4.20
CA GLY A 194 15.83 -10.46 -5.51
C GLY A 194 15.39 -9.13 -6.09
N ARG A 195 14.86 -9.18 -7.30
CA ARG A 195 14.27 -8.02 -7.98
C ARG A 195 12.97 -7.64 -7.28
N GLU A 196 12.74 -6.33 -7.18
CA GLU A 196 11.52 -5.80 -6.56
C GLU A 196 10.51 -5.42 -7.63
N PHE A 197 9.27 -5.83 -7.41
CA PHE A 197 8.16 -5.58 -8.32
C PHE A 197 6.98 -4.98 -7.57
N THR A 198 6.17 -4.25 -8.32
CA THR A 198 4.88 -3.77 -7.83
C THR A 198 3.81 -3.94 -8.89
N VAL A 199 2.59 -4.23 -8.44
CA VAL A 199 1.42 -4.44 -9.29
C VAL A 199 0.26 -3.62 -8.77
N ALA A 200 -0.18 -2.65 -9.56
CA ALA A 200 -1.41 -1.93 -9.28
C ALA A 200 -2.62 -2.80 -9.64
N ILE A 201 -3.62 -2.79 -8.77
CA ILE A 201 -4.91 -3.45 -8.98
C ILE A 201 -5.97 -2.37 -9.16
N LEU A 202 -6.73 -2.44 -10.23
CA LEU A 202 -7.85 -1.56 -10.52
C LEU A 202 -9.08 -2.39 -10.84
N ASP A 203 -10.15 -2.23 -10.06
CA ASP A 203 -11.39 -3.01 -10.20
C ASP A 203 -11.15 -4.53 -10.18
N GLY A 204 -10.29 -4.98 -9.26
CA GLY A 204 -9.91 -6.39 -9.11
C GLY A 204 -9.00 -6.94 -10.21
N LYS A 205 -8.51 -6.10 -11.13
CA LYS A 205 -7.64 -6.50 -12.24
C LYS A 205 -6.26 -5.87 -12.12
N ALA A 206 -5.24 -6.70 -12.34
CA ALA A 206 -3.86 -6.26 -12.35
C ALA A 206 -3.57 -5.39 -13.59
N LEU A 207 -2.95 -4.23 -13.37
CA LEU A 207 -2.29 -3.44 -14.39
C LEU A 207 -0.90 -4.03 -14.68
N PRO A 208 -0.20 -3.58 -15.73
CA PRO A 208 1.14 -4.07 -16.03
C PRO A 208 2.08 -4.02 -14.84
N VAL A 209 2.83 -5.10 -14.64
CA VAL A 209 3.85 -5.22 -13.59
C VAL A 209 4.91 -4.14 -13.79
N ILE A 210 5.32 -3.49 -12.72
CA ILE A 210 6.45 -2.56 -12.70
C ILE A 210 7.61 -3.19 -11.96
N GLU A 211 8.81 -3.13 -12.52
CA GLU A 211 10.04 -3.42 -11.81
C GLU A 211 10.61 -2.15 -11.20
N ILE A 212 10.98 -2.22 -9.93
CA ILE A 212 11.62 -1.14 -9.17
C ILE A 212 13.12 -1.41 -9.14
N CYS A 213 13.88 -0.66 -9.93
CA CYS A 213 15.34 -0.80 -10.03
C CYS A 213 16.00 0.23 -9.11
N ALA A 214 16.03 -0.05 -7.80
CA ALA A 214 16.70 0.82 -6.83
C ALA A 214 18.20 0.54 -6.79
N PRO A 215 19.05 1.59 -6.63
CA PRO A 215 20.49 1.39 -6.43
C PRO A 215 20.73 0.56 -5.19
N GLU A 216 21.67 -0.41 -5.28
CA GLU A 216 22.07 -1.29 -4.17
C GLU A 216 20.90 -2.02 -3.47
N GLY A 217 19.74 -2.16 -4.17
CA GLY A 217 18.54 -2.77 -3.61
C GLY A 217 17.87 -1.96 -2.49
N SER A 218 18.18 -0.68 -2.39
CA SER A 218 17.63 0.21 -1.36
C SER A 218 16.47 1.05 -1.92
N TYR A 219 15.26 0.55 -1.80
CA TYR A 219 14.04 1.29 -2.08
C TYR A 219 13.47 1.87 -0.78
N ASP A 220 14.25 2.74 -0.15
CA ASP A 220 13.92 3.43 1.09
C ASP A 220 13.14 4.74 0.85
N PHE A 221 12.75 5.42 1.94
CA PHE A 221 11.97 6.65 1.89
C PHE A 221 12.65 7.76 1.07
N GLN A 222 13.97 7.91 1.20
CA GLN A 222 14.73 8.92 0.45
C GLN A 222 14.67 8.62 -1.06
N ASN A 223 14.88 7.36 -1.43
CA ASN A 223 14.86 6.94 -2.82
C ASN A 223 13.45 6.92 -3.42
N LYS A 224 12.41 6.76 -2.59
CA LYS A 224 11.00 6.81 -3.06
C LYS A 224 10.55 8.21 -3.44
N TYR A 225 10.98 9.24 -2.71
CA TYR A 225 10.35 10.57 -2.79
C TYR A 225 11.31 11.74 -3.08
N TYR A 226 12.61 11.58 -2.83
CA TYR A 226 13.56 12.70 -2.83
C TYR A 226 14.75 12.52 -3.77
N THR A 227 14.90 11.38 -4.44
CA THR A 227 15.98 11.15 -5.40
C THR A 227 15.45 10.68 -6.73
N ASP A 228 16.16 11.01 -7.83
CA ASP A 228 15.85 10.51 -9.18
C ASP A 228 16.69 9.28 -9.56
N VAL A 229 17.27 8.59 -8.58
CA VAL A 229 18.19 7.47 -8.84
C VAL A 229 17.47 6.14 -9.07
N VAL A 230 16.20 6.02 -8.63
CA VAL A 230 15.39 4.83 -8.84
C VAL A 230 14.85 4.83 -10.27
N ARG A 231 15.13 3.76 -10.99
CA ARG A 231 14.57 3.52 -12.32
C ARG A 231 13.39 2.57 -12.22
N TYR A 232 12.36 2.85 -12.97
CA TYR A 232 11.16 2.02 -13.07
C TYR A 232 11.03 1.46 -14.49
N GLU A 233 10.83 0.16 -14.63
CA GLU A 233 10.53 -0.48 -15.91
C GLU A 233 9.06 -0.90 -15.96
N CYS A 234 8.27 -0.27 -16.82
CA CYS A 234 6.84 -0.53 -16.96
C CYS A 234 6.47 -0.65 -18.45
N PRO A 235 6.01 -1.82 -18.93
CA PRO A 235 5.95 -3.11 -18.24
C PRO A 235 7.34 -3.65 -17.87
N ALA A 236 7.42 -4.39 -16.76
CA ALA A 236 8.65 -5.05 -16.32
C ALA A 236 9.14 -6.07 -17.36
N LYS A 237 10.45 -6.20 -17.49
CA LYS A 237 11.07 -7.21 -18.35
C LYS A 237 11.05 -8.58 -17.68
N LEU A 238 9.90 -9.21 -17.68
CA LEU A 238 9.66 -10.56 -17.20
C LEU A 238 9.24 -11.48 -18.36
N PRO A 239 9.55 -12.81 -18.27
CA PRO A 239 8.88 -13.78 -19.11
C PRO A 239 7.37 -13.67 -18.95
N GLU A 240 6.61 -13.82 -20.03
CA GLU A 240 5.15 -13.63 -20.02
C GLU A 240 4.45 -14.52 -18.97
N ALA A 241 4.91 -15.76 -18.81
CA ALA A 241 4.38 -16.68 -17.80
C ALA A 241 4.60 -16.16 -16.38
N SER A 242 5.80 -15.61 -16.06
CA SER A 242 6.13 -15.05 -14.75
C SER A 242 5.31 -13.78 -14.47
N ALA A 243 5.18 -12.89 -15.44
CA ALA A 243 4.35 -11.68 -15.31
C ALA A 243 2.87 -12.03 -15.03
N LYS A 244 2.32 -13.01 -15.75
CA LYS A 244 0.95 -13.51 -15.53
C LYS A 244 0.79 -14.17 -14.17
N ALA A 245 1.78 -14.96 -13.72
CA ALA A 245 1.76 -15.60 -12.40
C ALA A 245 1.77 -14.57 -11.27
N LEU A 246 2.64 -13.53 -11.36
CA LEU A 246 2.69 -12.45 -10.38
C LEU A 246 1.37 -11.64 -10.37
N ALA A 247 0.87 -11.26 -11.54
CA ALA A 247 -0.42 -10.55 -11.67
C ALA A 247 -1.57 -11.35 -11.01
N ALA A 248 -1.68 -12.64 -11.32
CA ALA A 248 -2.71 -13.52 -10.72
C ALA A 248 -2.55 -13.67 -9.20
N ALA A 249 -1.32 -13.74 -8.69
CA ALA A 249 -1.06 -13.78 -7.24
C ALA A 249 -1.50 -12.47 -6.57
N CYS A 250 -1.24 -11.31 -7.18
CA CYS A 250 -1.66 -10.01 -6.66
C CYS A 250 -3.19 -9.82 -6.72
N GLU A 251 -3.85 -10.24 -7.81
CA GLU A 251 -5.33 -10.24 -7.88
C GLU A 251 -5.93 -11.13 -6.78
N LYS A 252 -5.36 -12.32 -6.55
CA LYS A 252 -5.79 -13.21 -5.47
C LYS A 252 -5.55 -12.58 -4.10
N ALA A 253 -4.38 -11.97 -3.87
CA ALA A 253 -4.02 -11.29 -2.64
C ALA A 253 -5.00 -10.17 -2.28
N PHE A 254 -5.38 -9.37 -3.27
CA PHE A 254 -6.40 -8.33 -3.16
C PHE A 254 -7.78 -8.92 -2.79
N ALA A 255 -8.19 -9.97 -3.50
CA ALA A 255 -9.52 -10.56 -3.33
C ALA A 255 -9.72 -11.24 -1.97
N VAL A 256 -8.71 -11.99 -1.46
CA VAL A 256 -8.83 -12.73 -0.19
C VAL A 256 -8.86 -11.82 1.04
N LEU A 257 -8.37 -10.58 0.94
CA LEU A 257 -8.50 -9.57 1.98
C LEU A 257 -9.86 -8.83 1.92
N GLY A 258 -10.68 -9.11 0.91
CA GLY A 258 -11.93 -8.39 0.68
C GLY A 258 -11.72 -6.98 0.16
N CYS A 259 -10.58 -6.68 -0.44
CA CYS A 259 -10.32 -5.37 -1.06
C CYS A 259 -11.26 -5.11 -2.24
N ARG A 260 -11.52 -3.85 -2.49
CA ARG A 260 -12.32 -3.33 -3.61
C ARG A 260 -11.70 -2.04 -4.15
N GLY A 261 -12.21 -1.57 -5.29
CA GLY A 261 -11.74 -0.35 -5.91
C GLY A 261 -10.34 -0.51 -6.50
N TRP A 262 -9.33 -0.04 -5.82
CA TRP A 262 -7.96 -0.04 -6.27
C TRP A 262 -6.96 -0.27 -5.13
N SER A 263 -5.76 -0.71 -5.45
CA SER A 263 -4.65 -0.89 -4.51
C SER A 263 -3.33 -1.09 -5.26
N ARG A 264 -2.24 -1.33 -4.51
CA ARG A 264 -0.94 -1.72 -5.04
C ARG A 264 -0.34 -2.83 -4.18
N VAL A 265 0.10 -3.91 -4.80
CA VAL A 265 0.76 -5.03 -4.13
C VAL A 265 2.24 -5.04 -4.49
N ASP A 266 3.10 -5.12 -3.49
CA ASP A 266 4.55 -5.12 -3.65
C ASP A 266 5.09 -6.55 -3.44
N ALA A 267 6.10 -6.95 -4.23
CA ALA A 267 6.63 -8.32 -4.27
C ALA A 267 8.14 -8.36 -4.53
N LEU A 268 8.80 -9.41 -4.04
CA LEU A 268 10.19 -9.74 -4.37
C LEU A 268 10.26 -11.05 -5.16
N GLU A 269 11.16 -11.12 -6.13
CA GLU A 269 11.50 -12.35 -6.84
C GLU A 269 12.51 -13.17 -6.03
N ARG A 270 12.24 -14.45 -5.85
CA ARG A 270 13.18 -15.39 -5.23
C ARG A 270 14.20 -15.91 -6.23
N ALA A 271 15.27 -16.49 -5.77
CA ALA A 271 16.33 -17.07 -6.60
C ALA A 271 15.82 -18.17 -7.57
N ASP A 272 14.71 -18.83 -7.24
CA ASP A 272 14.07 -19.85 -8.08
C ASP A 272 13.09 -19.26 -9.12
N GLY A 273 12.97 -17.92 -9.17
CA GLY A 273 12.05 -17.22 -10.07
C GLY A 273 10.59 -17.16 -9.59
N THR A 274 10.29 -17.65 -8.40
CA THR A 274 8.98 -17.46 -7.76
C THR A 274 8.89 -16.09 -7.08
N PHE A 275 7.70 -15.66 -6.69
CA PHE A 275 7.50 -14.36 -6.05
C PHE A 275 6.99 -14.51 -4.62
N ALA A 276 7.47 -13.64 -3.73
CA ALA A 276 6.94 -13.47 -2.38
C ALA A 276 6.28 -12.09 -2.27
N LEU A 277 5.00 -12.04 -1.91
CA LEU A 277 4.28 -10.79 -1.72
C LEU A 277 4.64 -10.17 -0.37
N LEU A 278 4.97 -8.87 -0.36
CA LEU A 278 5.45 -8.15 0.82
C LEU A 278 4.31 -7.48 1.60
N GLU A 279 3.50 -6.72 0.90
CA GLU A 279 2.44 -5.90 1.46
C GLU A 279 1.44 -5.47 0.37
N ILE A 280 0.28 -4.96 0.80
CA ILE A 280 -0.71 -4.31 -0.04
C ILE A 280 -0.97 -2.91 0.50
N ASN A 281 -0.91 -1.91 -0.38
CA ASN A 281 -1.20 -0.52 -0.07
C ASN A 281 -2.63 -0.21 -0.53
N THR A 282 -3.51 0.17 0.40
CA THR A 282 -4.95 0.38 0.13
C THR A 282 -5.27 1.77 -0.37
N SER A 283 -4.39 2.75 -0.13
CA SER A 283 -4.42 4.09 -0.72
C SER A 283 -3.02 4.46 -1.24
N PRO A 284 -2.54 3.80 -2.32
CA PRO A 284 -1.19 4.02 -2.80
C PRO A 284 -1.01 5.42 -3.37
N GLY A 285 0.23 5.91 -3.39
CA GLY A 285 0.59 7.23 -3.90
C GLY A 285 -0.05 7.53 -5.25
N MET A 286 -0.64 8.72 -5.36
CA MET A 286 -1.44 9.14 -6.52
C MET A 286 -0.94 10.46 -7.14
N THR A 287 0.35 10.78 -6.98
CA THR A 287 0.95 11.85 -7.78
C THR A 287 1.03 11.42 -9.25
N PRO A 288 1.09 12.34 -10.23
CA PRO A 288 1.24 11.97 -11.65
C PRO A 288 2.44 11.07 -11.96
N HIS A 289 3.46 11.04 -11.09
CA HIS A 289 4.68 10.23 -11.22
C HIS A 289 4.63 8.92 -10.41
N SER A 290 3.59 8.71 -9.62
CA SER A 290 3.41 7.50 -8.80
C SER A 290 3.23 6.23 -9.65
N LEU A 291 3.44 5.07 -9.02
CA LEU A 291 3.50 3.78 -9.71
C LEU A 291 2.15 3.34 -10.29
N VAL A 292 1.03 3.61 -9.61
CA VAL A 292 -0.30 3.28 -10.14
C VAL A 292 -0.62 4.10 -11.40
N PRO A 293 -0.46 5.43 -11.44
CA PRO A 293 -0.54 6.22 -12.67
C PRO A 293 0.43 5.77 -13.76
N MET A 294 1.64 5.32 -13.41
CA MET A 294 2.60 4.77 -14.37
C MET A 294 2.07 3.51 -15.05
N ALA A 295 1.57 2.54 -14.26
CA ALA A 295 0.97 1.31 -14.78
C ALA A 295 -0.26 1.60 -15.65
N ALA A 296 -1.10 2.55 -15.25
CA ALA A 296 -2.28 2.97 -16.00
C ALA A 296 -1.91 3.57 -17.38
N ARG A 297 -0.89 4.44 -17.42
CA ARG A 297 -0.38 4.99 -18.69
C ARG A 297 0.13 3.91 -19.64
N ALA A 298 0.74 2.85 -19.14
CA ALA A 298 1.23 1.74 -19.96
C ALA A 298 0.11 0.98 -20.72
N VAL A 299 -1.14 1.10 -20.26
CA VAL A 299 -2.33 0.56 -20.94
C VAL A 299 -3.17 1.66 -21.61
N GLY A 300 -2.62 2.86 -21.79
CA GLY A 300 -3.29 3.97 -22.50
C GLY A 300 -4.31 4.75 -21.65
N LEU A 301 -4.39 4.51 -20.34
CA LEU A 301 -5.29 5.24 -19.45
C LEU A 301 -4.59 6.52 -18.96
N SER A 302 -5.14 7.69 -19.30
CA SER A 302 -4.61 8.96 -18.84
C SER A 302 -4.76 9.11 -17.31
N TYR A 303 -3.96 10.00 -16.71
CA TYR A 303 -4.04 10.25 -15.27
C TYR A 303 -5.45 10.72 -14.84
N ALA A 304 -6.06 11.62 -15.60
CA ALA A 304 -7.40 12.10 -15.32
C ALA A 304 -8.48 11.00 -15.47
N ASP A 305 -8.33 10.13 -16.49
CA ASP A 305 -9.25 9.01 -16.67
C ASP A 305 -9.06 7.94 -15.59
N LEU A 306 -7.83 7.73 -15.10
CA LEU A 306 -7.56 6.88 -13.94
C LEU A 306 -8.26 7.41 -12.69
N CYS A 307 -8.09 8.71 -12.37
CA CYS A 307 -8.76 9.34 -11.22
C CYS A 307 -10.28 9.20 -11.31
N LEU A 308 -10.85 9.45 -12.49
CA LEU A 308 -12.29 9.31 -12.72
C LEU A 308 -12.73 7.85 -12.59
N ARG A 309 -11.95 6.89 -13.10
CA ARG A 309 -12.26 5.46 -12.97
C ARG A 309 -12.21 4.99 -11.53
N VAL A 310 -11.20 5.39 -10.76
CA VAL A 310 -11.10 5.10 -9.32
C VAL A 310 -12.29 5.69 -8.58
N LEU A 311 -12.65 6.94 -8.88
CA LEU A 311 -13.82 7.61 -8.28
C LEU A 311 -15.13 6.88 -8.61
N GLY A 312 -15.30 6.41 -9.83
CA GLY A 312 -16.49 5.65 -10.25
C GLY A 312 -16.67 4.30 -9.54
N LEU A 313 -15.64 3.83 -8.80
CA LEU A 313 -15.71 2.63 -7.96
C LEU A 313 -16.06 2.96 -6.50
N ALA A 314 -16.32 4.23 -6.18
CA ALA A 314 -16.64 4.68 -4.83
C ALA A 314 -17.96 4.07 -4.34
N ARG A 315 -17.95 3.56 -3.09
CA ARG A 315 -19.13 3.04 -2.41
C ARG A 315 -18.87 2.96 -0.91
N THR A 316 -19.93 2.87 -0.12
CA THR A 316 -19.83 2.50 1.30
C THR A 316 -19.74 0.99 1.49
N ASP A 317 -19.36 0.52 2.68
CA ASP A 317 -19.48 -0.90 3.07
C ASP A 317 -20.88 -1.27 3.53
N ILE A 318 -21.70 -0.25 3.84
CA ILE A 318 -23.07 -0.40 4.33
C ILE A 318 -23.99 -0.30 3.10
N ALA A 319 -24.72 -1.37 2.85
CA ALA A 319 -25.69 -1.46 1.75
C ALA A 319 -27.02 -0.81 2.13
#